data_00d408191fff5fbdfe53fe54a06de73b
#
_entry.id   00d408191fff5fbdfe53fe54a06de73b
#
_cell.length_a   1.000
_cell.length_b   1.000
_cell.length_c   1.000
_cell.angle_alpha   90.00
_cell.angle_beta   90.00
_cell.angle_gamma   90.00
#
_symmetry.space_group_name_H-M   'P 1'
#
loop_
_entity.id
_entity.type
_entity.pdbx_description
1 polymer ?
#
loop_
_entity_poly.entity_id
_entity_poly.type
_entity_poly.pdbx_seq_one_letter_code
_entity_poly.pdbx_strand_id
1 'polypeptide(L)'
;TTLFRSTQILADLLTMKEHSDKPFKEMKFCYLGDARNNMGNSLMVGCAKMGIDFRAACPKSCAPSDELVAKCREVAAQTGAKITITEDVKEAVKDCDFLYTDVWVSMGEPDDVWAERIKLLKPYQVTSEVMKATGNPNVKFLHCLPSFHDLNTRIGREINEKYGLTAMEVTDEVFESPASIVFDEAENRMHTIKAVMVATLAGEYK
;
A
#
# COMPACT_ATOMS: atom_id res chain seq x y z
N THR A 1 -18.60 -0.83 5.51
CA THR A 1 -17.16 -0.81 5.16
C THR A 1 -16.80 -2.13 4.55
N THR A 2 -16.35 -2.10 3.30
CA THR A 2 -15.88 -3.30 2.62
C THR A 2 -14.54 -3.73 3.23
N LEU A 3 -14.45 -5.00 3.63
CA LEU A 3 -13.22 -5.61 4.15
C LEU A 3 -12.10 -5.64 3.09
N PHE A 4 -12.44 -5.47 1.81
CA PHE A 4 -11.54 -5.53 0.67
C PHE A 4 -11.78 -4.40 -0.34
N ARG A 5 -10.71 -3.97 -1.03
CA ARG A 5 -10.72 -3.07 -2.19
C ARG A 5 -10.20 -3.77 -3.46
N SER A 6 -10.88 -4.82 -3.88
CA SER A 6 -10.41 -5.69 -4.96
C SER A 6 -10.18 -4.98 -6.30
N THR A 7 -10.97 -3.95 -6.63
CA THR A 7 -10.77 -3.18 -7.87
C THR A 7 -9.56 -2.26 -7.83
N GLN A 8 -9.16 -1.79 -6.63
CA GLN A 8 -7.91 -1.05 -6.47
C GLN A 8 -6.72 -1.94 -6.79
N ILE A 9 -6.71 -3.19 -6.29
CA ILE A 9 -5.61 -4.13 -6.52
C ILE A 9 -5.36 -4.41 -8.00
N LEU A 10 -6.39 -4.38 -8.83
CA LEU A 10 -6.22 -4.52 -10.29
C LEU A 10 -5.43 -3.33 -10.86
N ALA A 11 -5.70 -2.12 -10.39
CA ALA A 11 -4.95 -0.93 -10.79
C ALA A 11 -3.48 -1.01 -10.30
N ASP A 12 -3.29 -1.39 -9.03
CA ASP A 12 -1.97 -1.53 -8.44
C ASP A 12 -1.12 -2.54 -9.24
N LEU A 13 -1.68 -3.71 -9.56
CA LEU A 13 -1.00 -4.73 -10.36
C LEU A 13 -0.69 -4.26 -11.79
N LEU A 14 -1.61 -3.54 -12.44
CA LEU A 14 -1.35 -2.97 -13.76
C LEU A 14 -0.21 -1.97 -13.70
N THR A 15 -0.25 -1.05 -12.75
CA THR A 15 0.79 -0.04 -12.54
C THR A 15 2.16 -0.68 -12.24
N MET A 16 2.18 -1.68 -11.36
CA MET A 16 3.41 -2.44 -11.09
C MET A 16 3.97 -3.09 -12.37
N LYS A 17 3.08 -3.62 -13.23
CA LYS A 17 3.49 -4.24 -14.50
C LYS A 17 4.04 -3.24 -15.50
N GLU A 18 3.54 -2.02 -15.53
CA GLU A 18 3.98 -0.94 -16.42
C GLU A 18 5.33 -0.33 -15.97
N HIS A 19 5.60 -0.38 -14.66
CA HIS A 19 6.81 0.21 -14.06
C HIS A 19 7.90 -0.81 -13.70
N SER A 20 7.77 -2.06 -14.17
CA SER A 20 8.78 -3.10 -13.92
C SER A 20 8.82 -4.13 -15.04
N ASP A 21 10.03 -4.46 -15.50
CA ASP A 21 10.25 -5.54 -16.47
C ASP A 21 10.21 -6.94 -15.82
N LYS A 22 10.18 -7.00 -14.47
CA LYS A 22 10.11 -8.26 -13.73
C LYS A 22 8.76 -8.95 -13.90
N PRO A 23 8.72 -10.29 -14.01
CA PRO A 23 7.48 -11.03 -13.82
C PRO A 23 7.02 -10.90 -12.36
N PHE A 24 5.71 -10.96 -12.10
CA PHE A 24 5.15 -10.81 -10.76
C PHE A 24 5.82 -11.69 -9.70
N LYS A 25 6.20 -12.92 -10.06
CA LYS A 25 6.84 -13.89 -9.16
C LYS A 25 8.24 -13.48 -8.67
N GLU A 26 8.86 -12.49 -9.31
CA GLU A 26 10.16 -11.93 -8.94
C GLU A 26 10.03 -10.56 -8.25
N MET A 27 8.83 -9.99 -8.22
CA MET A 27 8.58 -8.71 -7.57
C MET A 27 8.48 -8.87 -6.06
N LYS A 28 9.03 -7.88 -5.35
CA LYS A 28 8.94 -7.74 -3.90
C LYS A 28 8.17 -6.47 -3.56
N PHE A 29 7.16 -6.60 -2.76
CA PHE A 29 6.21 -5.55 -2.42
C PHE A 29 6.10 -5.39 -0.91
N CYS A 30 6.23 -4.17 -0.40
CA CYS A 30 6.04 -3.88 1.02
C CYS A 30 4.93 -2.87 1.24
N TYR A 31 3.96 -3.24 2.08
CA TYR A 31 2.97 -2.35 2.65
C TYR A 31 3.44 -1.83 4.01
N LEU A 32 3.36 -0.51 4.24
CA LEU A 32 3.76 0.11 5.51
C LEU A 32 2.55 0.82 6.15
N GLY A 33 2.26 0.54 7.42
CA GLY A 33 1.18 1.19 8.16
C GLY A 33 0.17 0.25 8.81
N ASP A 34 -1.12 0.60 8.80
CA ASP A 34 -2.19 -0.25 9.35
C ASP A 34 -2.61 -1.34 8.34
N ALA A 35 -2.01 -2.52 8.47
CA ALA A 35 -2.27 -3.63 7.56
C ALA A 35 -3.60 -4.37 7.81
N ARG A 36 -4.38 -3.99 8.85
CA ARG A 36 -5.74 -4.52 9.10
C ARG A 36 -6.78 -3.90 8.18
N ASN A 37 -6.48 -2.77 7.57
CA ASN A 37 -7.43 -2.05 6.73
C ASN A 37 -7.73 -2.80 5.42
N ASN A 38 -8.70 -2.28 4.66
CA ASN A 38 -9.13 -2.90 3.41
C ASN A 38 -8.02 -2.95 2.34
N MET A 39 -7.08 -1.98 2.34
CA MET A 39 -5.94 -1.98 1.41
C MET A 39 -4.92 -3.04 1.78
N GLY A 40 -4.45 -3.09 3.04
CA GLY A 40 -3.51 -4.10 3.51
C GLY A 40 -4.00 -5.53 3.25
N ASN A 41 -5.26 -5.80 3.59
CA ASN A 41 -5.89 -7.09 3.33
C ASN A 41 -5.96 -7.44 1.84
N SER A 42 -6.39 -6.50 1.00
CA SER A 42 -6.54 -6.72 -0.44
C SER A 42 -5.21 -6.91 -1.14
N LEU A 43 -4.19 -6.12 -0.80
CA LEU A 43 -2.83 -6.24 -1.33
C LEU A 43 -2.23 -7.60 -0.97
N MET A 44 -2.37 -8.05 0.29
CA MET A 44 -1.89 -9.36 0.70
C MET A 44 -2.54 -10.49 -0.11
N VAL A 45 -3.87 -10.44 -0.30
CA VAL A 45 -4.60 -11.44 -1.10
C VAL A 45 -4.19 -11.38 -2.57
N GLY A 46 -4.07 -10.18 -3.15
CA GLY A 46 -3.64 -9.99 -4.54
C GLY A 46 -2.24 -10.53 -4.78
N CYS A 47 -1.29 -10.14 -3.94
CA CYS A 47 0.09 -10.61 -4.01
C CYS A 47 0.20 -12.13 -3.84
N ALA A 48 -0.54 -12.73 -2.88
CA ALA A 48 -0.58 -14.17 -2.70
C ALA A 48 -1.04 -14.90 -3.98
N LYS A 49 -2.06 -14.38 -4.66
CA LYS A 49 -2.58 -14.95 -5.92
C LYS A 49 -1.62 -14.79 -7.11
N MET A 50 -0.88 -13.70 -7.16
CA MET A 50 0.02 -13.37 -8.28
C MET A 50 1.45 -13.91 -8.09
N GLY A 51 1.74 -14.55 -6.96
CA GLY A 51 3.07 -15.11 -6.69
C GLY A 51 4.11 -14.08 -6.21
N ILE A 52 3.68 -12.88 -5.76
CA ILE A 52 4.53 -11.77 -5.34
C ILE A 52 5.02 -12.00 -3.90
N ASP A 53 6.28 -11.64 -3.60
CA ASP A 53 6.79 -11.55 -2.22
C ASP A 53 6.18 -10.33 -1.54
N PHE A 54 5.11 -10.56 -0.76
CA PHE A 54 4.40 -9.54 0.01
C PHE A 54 4.93 -9.44 1.43
N ARG A 55 5.18 -8.22 1.86
CA ARG A 55 5.59 -7.91 3.22
C ARG A 55 4.72 -6.80 3.79
N ALA A 56 4.26 -6.96 5.03
CA ALA A 56 3.62 -5.89 5.78
C ALA A 56 4.51 -5.47 6.94
N ALA A 57 4.98 -4.21 6.89
CA ALA A 57 5.61 -3.53 8.00
C ALA A 57 4.54 -2.80 8.80
N CYS A 58 4.17 -3.33 9.96
CA CYS A 58 3.08 -2.78 10.76
C CYS A 58 3.28 -3.07 12.25
N PRO A 59 2.73 -2.24 13.16
CA PRO A 59 2.63 -2.60 14.57
C PRO A 59 1.86 -3.92 14.74
N LYS A 60 2.21 -4.72 15.72
CA LYS A 60 1.50 -5.97 16.02
C LYS A 60 -0.01 -5.78 16.17
N SER A 61 -0.44 -4.68 16.78
CA SER A 61 -1.86 -4.32 16.93
C SER A 61 -2.54 -3.95 15.61
N CYS A 62 -1.77 -3.70 14.55
CA CYS A 62 -2.22 -3.35 13.20
C CYS A 62 -1.94 -4.48 12.18
N ALA A 63 -1.58 -5.68 12.63
CA ALA A 63 -1.39 -6.83 11.75
C ALA A 63 -2.74 -7.34 11.21
N PRO A 64 -2.77 -7.89 9.99
CA PRO A 64 -3.96 -8.59 9.48
C PRO A 64 -4.37 -9.74 10.41
N SER A 65 -5.62 -10.19 10.32
CA SER A 65 -6.08 -11.33 11.12
C SER A 65 -5.30 -12.62 10.80
N ASP A 66 -5.01 -13.41 11.82
CA ASP A 66 -4.30 -14.69 11.67
C ASP A 66 -5.02 -15.62 10.67
N GLU A 67 -6.36 -15.61 10.66
CA GLU A 67 -7.16 -16.40 9.72
C GLU A 67 -6.88 -15.99 8.26
N LEU A 68 -6.84 -14.68 7.97
CA LEU A 68 -6.57 -14.20 6.62
C LEU A 68 -5.13 -14.47 6.21
N VAL A 69 -4.17 -14.28 7.12
CA VAL A 69 -2.76 -14.59 6.88
C VAL A 69 -2.59 -16.10 6.57
N ALA A 70 -3.24 -16.99 7.32
CA ALA A 70 -3.20 -18.43 7.07
C ALA A 70 -3.73 -18.77 5.68
N LYS A 71 -4.90 -18.24 5.29
CA LYS A 71 -5.47 -18.43 3.94
C LYS A 71 -4.55 -17.90 2.83
N CYS A 72 -3.94 -16.74 3.04
CA CYS A 72 -2.99 -16.21 2.06
C CYS A 72 -1.74 -17.08 1.94
N ARG A 73 -1.24 -17.66 3.03
CA ARG A 73 -0.10 -18.60 3.00
C ARG A 73 -0.43 -19.91 2.30
N GLU A 74 -1.65 -20.42 2.43
CA GLU A 74 -2.13 -21.59 1.67
C GLU A 74 -2.12 -21.32 0.16
N VAL A 75 -2.59 -20.13 -0.27
CA VAL A 75 -2.53 -19.72 -1.67
C VAL A 75 -1.08 -19.50 -2.11
N ALA A 76 -0.26 -18.87 -1.28
CA ALA A 76 1.14 -18.61 -1.55
C ALA A 76 1.95 -19.91 -1.78
N ALA A 77 1.64 -20.98 -1.06
CA ALA A 77 2.25 -22.31 -1.27
C ALA A 77 2.00 -22.88 -2.67
N GLN A 78 0.90 -22.47 -3.33
CA GLN A 78 0.55 -22.92 -4.69
C GLN A 78 1.15 -22.00 -5.77
N THR A 79 1.27 -20.70 -5.48
CA THR A 79 1.70 -19.68 -6.46
C THR A 79 3.19 -19.38 -6.41
N GLY A 80 3.86 -19.73 -5.31
CA GLY A 80 5.24 -19.36 -5.03
C GLY A 80 5.42 -18.01 -4.34
N ALA A 81 4.31 -17.33 -3.97
CA ALA A 81 4.36 -16.10 -3.19
C ALA A 81 4.97 -16.32 -1.80
N LYS A 82 5.43 -15.22 -1.19
CA LYS A 82 5.82 -15.19 0.22
C LYS A 82 4.95 -14.18 0.95
N ILE A 83 4.59 -14.49 2.21
CA ILE A 83 3.79 -13.59 3.07
C ILE A 83 4.54 -13.39 4.37
N THR A 84 5.05 -12.18 4.57
CA THR A 84 5.81 -11.78 5.78
C THR A 84 5.08 -10.64 6.47
N ILE A 85 4.87 -10.77 7.78
CA ILE A 85 4.34 -9.71 8.64
C ILE A 85 5.41 -9.42 9.70
N THR A 86 5.85 -8.17 9.81
CA THR A 86 6.93 -7.80 10.74
C THR A 86 6.73 -6.38 11.27
N GLU A 87 7.30 -6.09 12.44
CA GLU A 87 7.39 -4.74 13.00
C GLU A 87 8.68 -4.03 12.56
N ASP A 88 9.65 -4.76 11.98
CA ASP A 88 10.92 -4.20 11.51
C ASP A 88 10.79 -3.66 10.08
N VAL A 89 10.73 -2.33 9.97
CA VAL A 89 10.62 -1.63 8.68
C VAL A 89 11.82 -1.94 7.78
N LYS A 90 13.04 -1.97 8.33
CA LYS A 90 14.26 -2.19 7.53
C LYS A 90 14.32 -3.59 6.94
N GLU A 91 13.89 -4.58 7.72
CA GLU A 91 13.75 -5.96 7.25
C GLU A 91 12.70 -6.05 6.14
N ALA A 92 11.54 -5.43 6.37
CA ALA A 92 10.42 -5.51 5.43
C ALA A 92 10.73 -4.89 4.08
N VAL A 93 11.36 -3.70 4.05
CA VAL A 93 11.59 -2.97 2.79
C VAL A 93 12.81 -3.47 2.00
N LYS A 94 13.65 -4.32 2.58
CA LYS A 94 14.89 -4.76 1.95
C LYS A 94 14.65 -5.42 0.59
N ASP A 95 15.35 -4.92 -0.44
CA ASP A 95 15.27 -5.34 -1.85
C ASP A 95 13.87 -5.22 -2.48
N CYS A 96 12.95 -4.43 -1.89
CA CYS A 96 11.62 -4.24 -2.46
C CYS A 96 11.67 -3.45 -3.76
N ASP A 97 10.78 -3.80 -4.68
CA ASP A 97 10.55 -3.09 -5.93
C ASP A 97 9.49 -2.00 -5.76
N PHE A 98 8.54 -2.24 -4.84
CA PHE A 98 7.42 -1.35 -4.59
C PHE A 98 7.19 -1.17 -3.09
N LEU A 99 7.02 0.08 -2.66
CA LEU A 99 6.55 0.46 -1.33
C LEU A 99 5.16 1.07 -1.45
N TYR A 100 4.27 0.69 -0.55
CA TYR A 100 2.87 1.14 -0.53
C TYR A 100 2.47 1.58 0.87
N THR A 101 1.69 2.64 0.97
CA THR A 101 1.04 3.03 2.22
C THR A 101 -0.38 3.54 1.98
N ASP A 102 -1.13 3.73 3.06
CA ASP A 102 -2.48 4.29 3.06
C ASP A 102 -2.59 5.25 4.26
N VAL A 103 -3.60 6.12 4.26
CA VAL A 103 -3.84 7.07 5.34
C VAL A 103 -3.88 6.38 6.71
N TRP A 104 -3.32 7.03 7.73
CA TRP A 104 -3.30 6.49 9.09
C TRP A 104 -4.66 6.53 9.77
N VAL A 105 -5.50 7.48 9.36
CA VAL A 105 -6.88 7.64 9.86
C VAL A 105 -7.81 7.70 8.68
N SER A 106 -8.76 6.77 8.63
CA SER A 106 -9.75 6.71 7.55
C SER A 106 -10.76 7.84 7.67
N MET A 107 -11.28 8.30 6.52
CA MET A 107 -12.37 9.29 6.50
C MET A 107 -13.55 8.76 7.31
N GLY A 108 -14.02 9.58 8.28
CA GLY A 108 -15.16 9.25 9.14
C GLY A 108 -14.78 8.61 10.49
N GLU A 109 -13.49 8.38 10.76
CA GLU A 109 -13.07 8.05 12.12
C GLU A 109 -13.12 9.29 13.03
N PRO A 110 -13.42 9.13 14.34
CA PRO A 110 -13.46 10.23 15.30
C PRO A 110 -12.12 10.96 15.45
N ASP A 111 -12.16 12.25 15.76
CA ASP A 111 -10.95 13.08 15.90
C ASP A 111 -10.04 12.66 17.06
N ASP A 112 -10.54 11.97 18.05
CA ASP A 112 -9.80 11.52 19.23
C ASP A 112 -8.81 10.38 18.93
N VAL A 113 -9.01 9.64 17.85
CA VAL A 113 -8.09 8.55 17.46
C VAL A 113 -6.79 9.02 16.81
N TRP A 114 -6.72 10.29 16.35
CA TRP A 114 -5.56 10.80 15.61
C TRP A 114 -4.26 10.74 16.40
N ALA A 115 -4.27 11.20 17.66
CA ALA A 115 -3.06 11.24 18.49
C ALA A 115 -2.47 9.84 18.69
N GLU A 116 -3.32 8.86 18.96
CA GLU A 116 -2.90 7.46 19.13
C GLU A 116 -2.37 6.87 17.82
N ARG A 117 -3.08 7.09 16.71
CA ARG A 117 -2.69 6.62 15.38
C ARG A 117 -1.35 7.21 14.94
N ILE A 118 -1.16 8.52 15.10
CA ILE A 118 0.10 9.19 14.79
C ILE A 118 1.25 8.56 15.58
N LYS A 119 1.10 8.42 16.89
CA LYS A 119 2.12 7.82 17.75
C LYS A 119 2.47 6.40 17.32
N LEU A 120 1.45 5.60 16.99
CA LEU A 120 1.59 4.20 16.64
C LEU A 120 2.22 4.01 15.26
N LEU A 121 1.82 4.83 14.27
CA LEU A 121 2.16 4.62 12.86
C LEU A 121 3.33 5.49 12.36
N LYS A 122 3.73 6.52 13.11
CA LYS A 122 4.88 7.36 12.73
C LYS A 122 6.17 6.58 12.42
N PRO A 123 6.52 5.48 13.12
CA PRO A 123 7.68 4.67 12.76
C PRO A 123 7.59 3.99 11.38
N TYR A 124 6.39 3.92 10.81
CA TYR A 124 6.09 3.29 9.51
C TYR A 124 5.85 4.31 8.38
N GLN A 125 6.13 5.60 8.63
CA GLN A 125 6.06 6.64 7.62
C GLN A 125 7.04 6.35 6.48
N VAL A 126 6.58 6.45 5.22
CA VAL A 126 7.46 6.32 4.06
C VAL A 126 8.25 7.62 3.88
N THR A 127 9.54 7.55 4.14
CA THR A 127 10.49 8.66 4.04
C THR A 127 11.58 8.34 3.01
N SER A 128 12.40 9.33 2.63
CA SER A 128 13.56 9.10 1.77
C SER A 128 14.55 8.08 2.34
N GLU A 129 14.67 8.00 3.68
CA GLU A 129 15.50 7.01 4.35
C GLU A 129 14.92 5.60 4.19
N VAL A 130 13.59 5.46 4.28
CA VAL A 130 12.89 4.17 4.06
C VAL A 130 13.04 3.73 2.61
N MET A 131 12.89 4.65 1.64
CA MET A 131 13.14 4.38 0.22
C MET A 131 14.58 3.89 0.00
N LYS A 132 15.58 4.58 0.56
CA LYS A 132 17.00 4.20 0.47
C LYS A 132 17.29 2.86 1.16
N ALA A 133 16.60 2.55 2.26
CA ALA A 133 16.78 1.30 3.00
C ALA A 133 16.38 0.05 2.22
N THR A 134 15.64 0.19 1.11
CA THR A 134 15.38 -0.92 0.18
C THR A 134 16.67 -1.43 -0.49
N GLY A 135 17.69 -0.58 -0.65
CA GLY A 135 18.88 -0.88 -1.45
C GLY A 135 18.61 -0.94 -2.96
N ASN A 136 17.37 -0.71 -3.40
CA ASN A 136 16.97 -0.73 -4.80
C ASN A 136 16.84 0.71 -5.33
N PRO A 137 17.71 1.17 -6.25
CA PRO A 137 17.64 2.53 -6.79
C PRO A 137 16.39 2.77 -7.67
N ASN A 138 15.73 1.71 -8.11
CA ASN A 138 14.55 1.77 -8.97
C ASN A 138 13.26 1.54 -8.20
N VAL A 139 13.28 1.50 -6.85
CA VAL A 139 12.09 1.32 -6.04
C VAL A 139 11.02 2.37 -6.36
N LYS A 140 9.76 1.95 -6.46
CA LYS A 140 8.62 2.82 -6.72
C LYS A 140 7.73 2.94 -5.49
N PHE A 141 7.08 4.10 -5.37
CA PHE A 141 6.13 4.40 -4.33
C PHE A 141 4.70 4.45 -4.90
N LEU A 142 3.76 3.80 -4.21
CA LEU A 142 2.32 3.74 -4.53
C LEU A 142 1.47 4.16 -3.33
N HIS A 143 0.27 4.68 -3.61
CA HIS A 143 -0.71 5.10 -2.63
C HIS A 143 -2.08 5.22 -3.28
N CYS A 144 -3.12 4.63 -2.67
CA CYS A 144 -4.49 4.63 -3.24
C CYS A 144 -5.19 5.99 -3.29
N LEU A 145 -4.56 7.03 -2.74
CA LEU A 145 -5.10 8.40 -2.61
C LEU A 145 -6.49 8.47 -1.93
N PRO A 146 -6.81 9.57 -1.23
CA PRO A 146 -5.97 10.77 -1.02
C PRO A 146 -4.82 10.52 -0.05
N SER A 147 -3.78 11.36 -0.07
CA SER A 147 -2.62 11.31 0.83
C SER A 147 -2.46 12.62 1.60
N PHE A 148 -1.88 12.54 2.82
CA PHE A 148 -1.56 13.70 3.65
C PHE A 148 -0.05 13.88 3.73
N HIS A 149 0.55 14.38 2.66
CA HIS A 149 2.01 14.55 2.52
C HIS A 149 2.47 16.00 2.68
N ASP A 150 1.54 16.98 2.67
CA ASP A 150 1.85 18.40 2.70
C ASP A 150 0.83 19.25 3.51
N LEU A 151 0.97 20.59 3.47
CA LEU A 151 0.08 21.55 4.11
C LEU A 151 -0.90 22.23 3.14
N ASN A 152 -0.97 21.80 1.89
CA ASN A 152 -1.83 22.42 0.88
C ASN A 152 -3.31 22.07 1.10
N THR A 153 -3.62 20.98 1.80
CA THR A 153 -4.99 20.61 2.14
C THR A 153 -5.45 21.26 3.47
N ARG A 154 -6.76 21.40 3.64
CA ARG A 154 -7.34 21.88 4.91
C ARG A 154 -6.98 20.94 6.06
N ILE A 155 -7.12 19.64 5.87
CA ILE A 155 -6.83 18.62 6.89
C ILE A 155 -5.35 18.61 7.24
N GLY A 156 -4.44 18.73 6.26
CA GLY A 156 -2.99 18.82 6.51
C GLY A 156 -2.64 20.00 7.42
N ARG A 157 -3.26 21.17 7.22
CA ARG A 157 -3.07 22.35 8.09
C ARG A 157 -3.63 22.13 9.51
N GLU A 158 -4.84 21.59 9.63
CA GLU A 158 -5.46 21.25 10.93
C GLU A 158 -4.59 20.26 11.74
N ILE A 159 -4.01 19.27 11.08
CA ILE A 159 -3.09 18.29 11.69
C ILE A 159 -1.78 18.99 12.11
N ASN A 160 -1.25 19.86 11.29
CA ASN A 160 -0.06 20.62 11.64
C ASN A 160 -0.27 21.52 12.86
N GLU A 161 -1.38 22.25 12.90
CA GLU A 161 -1.75 23.12 14.04
C GLU A 161 -1.91 22.32 15.33
N LYS A 162 -2.50 21.12 15.26
CA LYS A 162 -2.84 20.30 16.44
C LYS A 162 -1.69 19.40 16.88
N TYR A 163 -0.89 18.87 15.94
CA TYR A 163 0.12 17.85 16.23
C TYR A 163 1.54 18.22 15.76
N GLY A 164 1.73 19.36 15.09
CA GLY A 164 3.05 19.82 14.61
C GLY A 164 3.62 19.00 13.45
N LEU A 165 2.78 18.20 12.74
CA LEU A 165 3.21 17.37 11.64
C LEU A 165 2.99 18.08 10.31
N THR A 166 4.00 18.06 9.44
CA THR A 166 3.92 18.58 8.07
C THR A 166 3.53 17.51 7.04
N ALA A 167 3.69 16.24 7.41
CA ALA A 167 3.35 15.08 6.59
C ALA A 167 2.98 13.90 7.49
N MET A 168 2.13 13.02 7.00
CA MET A 168 1.61 11.85 7.74
C MET A 168 2.26 10.54 7.25
N GLU A 169 1.55 9.75 6.48
CA GLU A 169 1.94 8.41 6.05
C GLU A 169 3.12 8.38 5.07
N VAL A 170 3.35 9.48 4.36
CA VAL A 170 4.47 9.67 3.44
C VAL A 170 4.96 11.11 3.51
N THR A 171 6.26 11.34 3.34
CA THR A 171 6.83 12.68 3.26
C THR A 171 6.61 13.27 1.86
N ASP A 172 6.49 14.59 1.78
CA ASP A 172 6.33 15.33 0.52
C ASP A 172 7.48 15.05 -0.46
N GLU A 173 8.70 14.97 0.05
CA GLU A 173 9.89 14.61 -0.73
C GLU A 173 9.75 13.26 -1.47
N VAL A 174 9.11 12.26 -0.86
CA VAL A 174 8.87 10.97 -1.51
C VAL A 174 7.67 11.06 -2.44
N PHE A 175 6.60 11.69 -1.99
CA PHE A 175 5.35 11.80 -2.76
C PHE A 175 5.54 12.53 -4.09
N GLU A 176 6.33 13.61 -4.11
CA GLU A 176 6.64 14.42 -5.30
C GLU A 176 7.89 13.94 -6.06
N SER A 177 8.51 12.84 -5.63
CA SER A 177 9.71 12.31 -6.28
C SER A 177 9.40 11.59 -7.60
N PRO A 178 10.40 11.40 -8.49
CA PRO A 178 10.26 10.55 -9.68
C PRO A 178 10.03 9.06 -9.36
N ALA A 179 10.21 8.64 -8.11
CA ALA A 179 9.89 7.29 -7.66
C ALA A 179 8.39 7.10 -7.37
N SER A 180 7.66 8.19 -7.16
CA SER A 180 6.21 8.15 -6.94
C SER A 180 5.48 7.92 -8.27
N ILE A 181 4.63 6.90 -8.29
CA ILE A 181 3.79 6.52 -9.44
C ILE A 181 2.30 6.51 -9.07
N VAL A 182 1.94 7.29 -8.05
CA VAL A 182 0.58 7.36 -7.49
C VAL A 182 -0.46 7.88 -8.48
N PHE A 183 -0.05 8.76 -9.41
CA PHE A 183 -0.98 9.29 -10.41
C PHE A 183 -1.21 8.31 -11.55
N ASP A 184 -0.20 7.54 -11.96
CA ASP A 184 -0.36 6.43 -12.92
C ASP A 184 -1.26 5.35 -12.32
N GLU A 185 -1.09 5.05 -11.03
CA GLU A 185 -1.97 4.15 -10.27
C GLU A 185 -3.42 4.64 -10.26
N ALA A 186 -3.64 5.94 -10.01
CA ALA A 186 -4.97 6.54 -10.02
C ALA A 186 -5.63 6.48 -11.41
N GLU A 187 -4.87 6.74 -12.48
CA GLU A 187 -5.34 6.60 -13.86
C GLU A 187 -5.69 5.14 -14.19
N ASN A 188 -4.82 4.21 -13.83
CA ASN A 188 -5.02 2.78 -14.06
C ASN A 188 -6.27 2.23 -13.36
N ARG A 189 -6.73 2.86 -12.28
CA ARG A 189 -7.99 2.51 -11.66
C ARG A 189 -9.19 2.68 -12.61
N MET A 190 -9.21 3.75 -13.40
CA MET A 190 -10.24 3.95 -14.44
C MET A 190 -10.17 2.84 -15.48
N HIS A 191 -8.98 2.51 -15.97
CA HIS A 191 -8.78 1.49 -17.01
C HIS A 191 -9.19 0.10 -16.54
N THR A 192 -8.79 -0.29 -15.32
CA THR A 192 -9.11 -1.62 -14.77
C THR A 192 -10.58 -1.76 -14.39
N ILE A 193 -11.24 -0.72 -13.87
CA ILE A 193 -12.70 -0.74 -13.63
C ILE A 193 -13.44 -0.87 -14.96
N LYS A 194 -13.04 -0.13 -15.99
CA LYS A 194 -13.60 -0.26 -17.34
C LYS A 194 -13.45 -1.68 -17.89
N ALA A 195 -12.26 -2.29 -17.71
CA ALA A 195 -12.04 -3.67 -18.13
C ALA A 195 -12.95 -4.66 -17.37
N VAL A 196 -13.14 -4.49 -16.06
CA VAL A 196 -14.08 -5.31 -15.27
C VAL A 196 -15.52 -5.14 -15.80
N MET A 197 -15.96 -3.91 -16.07
CA MET A 197 -17.30 -3.67 -16.63
C MET A 197 -17.48 -4.35 -17.97
N VAL A 198 -16.51 -4.26 -18.88
CA VAL A 198 -16.54 -4.94 -20.18
C VAL A 198 -16.59 -6.45 -20.01
N ALA A 199 -15.74 -7.02 -19.14
CA ALA A 199 -15.69 -8.46 -18.90
C ALA A 199 -16.97 -9.03 -18.28
N THR A 200 -17.72 -8.22 -17.51
CA THR A 200 -18.92 -8.69 -16.78
C THR A 200 -20.23 -8.36 -17.49
N LEU A 201 -20.29 -7.29 -18.28
CA LEU A 201 -21.52 -6.78 -18.89
C LEU A 201 -21.62 -7.05 -20.39
N ALA A 202 -20.50 -7.16 -21.12
CA ALA A 202 -20.51 -7.29 -22.58
C ALA A 202 -20.81 -8.71 -23.10
N GLY A 203 -21.02 -9.69 -22.23
CA GLY A 203 -21.31 -11.09 -22.59
C GLY A 203 -20.28 -11.67 -23.57
N GLU A 204 -19.73 -12.83 -23.29
CA GLU A 204 -18.75 -13.55 -24.12
C GLU A 204 -17.43 -12.82 -24.46
N TYR A 205 -16.50 -12.82 -23.51
CA TYR A 205 -15.09 -12.85 -23.87
C TYR A 205 -14.73 -14.30 -24.24
N LYS A 206 -14.65 -14.54 -25.56
CA LYS A 206 -14.01 -15.73 -26.10
C LYS A 206 -12.52 -15.55 -26.11
#